data_8643fc6b3317b51eed5c2516703c16fe
#
_entry.id   8643fc6b3317b51eed5c2516703c16fe
#
_cell.length_a   1.000
_cell.length_b   1.000
_cell.length_c   1.000
_cell.angle_alpha   90.00
_cell.angle_beta   90.00
_cell.angle_gamma   90.00
#
_symmetry.space_group_name_H-M   'P 1'
#
loop_
_entity.id
_entity.type
_entity.pdbx_description
1 polymer ?
#
loop_
_entity_poly.entity_id
_entity_poly.type
_entity_poly.pdbx_seq_one_letter_code
_entity_poly.pdbx_strand_id
1 'polypeptide(L)'
;TTHWHSDHYGGMPELATRIPIRHFIDPGRHVDGNPMRAEFLDNVYAGLSQAGRTVAEAGDTVPLGSVNVTVVTSGGESLGSPLPGGGAANPHCATFQRGPDDPGENAQSVGVHIAFGQFRTLHLGDLTLNKEFELMCPVNPIGTLDLHIVSHHGLDMSNSATLIHALAPRVALLNNGTRKGGTPEVMTTLFTSPGLEDMRQLHFSQLSGQDYTVPGVFIANLIDEQAPTMPLAPMPPPDRATEPPRPVHNGHAYWIKVDARRDGSFTVTNSRNGFTKSY
;
A
#
# COMPACT_ATOMS: atom_id res chain seq x y z
N THR A 1 -6.18 10.64 0.04
CA THR A 1 -4.76 10.55 0.47
C THR A 1 -4.66 9.73 1.74
N THR A 2 -3.72 8.77 1.78
CA THR A 2 -3.55 7.92 2.96
C THR A 2 -2.85 8.65 4.10
N HIS A 3 -1.78 9.38 3.79
CA HIS A 3 -1.01 10.18 4.74
C HIS A 3 -0.18 11.24 3.99
N TRP A 4 0.54 12.09 4.73
CA TRP A 4 1.19 13.27 4.15
C TRP A 4 2.68 13.07 3.84
N HIS A 5 3.07 11.96 3.23
CA HIS A 5 4.37 11.84 2.58
C HIS A 5 4.28 12.22 1.09
N SER A 6 5.33 12.83 0.56
CA SER A 6 5.34 13.44 -0.78
C SER A 6 5.05 12.44 -1.91
N ASP A 7 5.40 11.19 -1.75
CA ASP A 7 5.10 10.12 -2.71
C ASP A 7 3.62 9.66 -2.68
N HIS A 8 2.83 10.10 -1.68
CA HIS A 8 1.39 9.84 -1.59
C HIS A 8 0.52 11.02 -1.99
N TYR A 9 1.03 12.25 -1.97
CA TYR A 9 0.26 13.42 -2.37
C TYR A 9 0.91 14.22 -3.51
N GLY A 10 2.19 14.02 -3.83
CA GLY A 10 2.94 14.86 -4.75
C GLY A 10 2.38 14.93 -6.17
N GLY A 11 1.70 13.88 -6.63
CA GLY A 11 1.00 13.86 -7.93
C GLY A 11 -0.39 14.50 -7.92
N MET A 12 -0.93 14.86 -6.75
CA MET A 12 -2.31 15.33 -6.61
C MET A 12 -2.58 16.65 -7.37
N PRO A 13 -1.71 17.67 -7.33
CA PRO A 13 -1.95 18.90 -8.07
C PRO A 13 -2.05 18.68 -9.58
N GLU A 14 -1.17 17.87 -10.15
CA GLU A 14 -1.21 17.53 -11.57
C GLU A 14 -2.48 16.72 -11.91
N LEU A 15 -2.83 15.73 -11.10
CA LEU A 15 -4.05 14.95 -11.29
C LEU A 15 -5.29 15.85 -11.30
N ALA A 16 -5.38 16.83 -10.40
CA ALA A 16 -6.50 17.76 -10.31
C ALA A 16 -6.63 18.68 -11.54
N THR A 17 -5.56 18.89 -12.31
CA THR A 17 -5.64 19.61 -13.60
C THR A 17 -6.19 18.73 -14.72
N ARG A 18 -6.10 17.40 -14.59
CA ARG A 18 -6.48 16.45 -15.64
C ARG A 18 -7.90 15.93 -15.48
N ILE A 19 -8.35 15.75 -14.24
CA ILE A 19 -9.68 15.27 -13.89
C ILE A 19 -10.29 16.11 -12.76
N PRO A 20 -11.61 16.42 -12.80
CA PRO A 20 -12.25 17.14 -11.72
C PRO A 20 -12.36 16.23 -10.47
N ILE A 21 -11.71 16.59 -9.39
CA ILE A 21 -11.85 15.97 -8.09
C ILE A 21 -12.87 16.77 -7.29
N ARG A 22 -14.00 16.15 -6.95
CA ARG A 22 -15.11 16.82 -6.27
C ARG A 22 -15.04 16.73 -4.76
N HIS A 23 -14.37 15.71 -4.25
CA HIS A 23 -14.27 15.46 -2.82
C HIS A 23 -12.94 14.82 -2.47
N PHE A 24 -12.31 15.30 -1.41
CA PHE A 24 -11.05 14.80 -0.89
C PHE A 24 -11.28 14.14 0.47
N ILE A 25 -10.60 13.02 0.70
CA ILE A 25 -10.60 12.30 1.97
C ILE A 25 -9.16 12.13 2.41
N ASP A 26 -8.86 12.49 3.66
CA ASP A 26 -7.48 12.53 4.18
C ASP A 26 -7.42 12.26 5.70
N PRO A 27 -6.23 12.02 6.28
CA PRO A 27 -6.05 11.72 7.70
C PRO A 27 -6.16 12.94 8.63
N GLY A 28 -6.43 14.14 8.11
CA GLY A 28 -6.45 15.36 8.90
C GLY A 28 -5.13 16.14 8.87
N ARG A 29 -4.69 16.62 10.02
CA ARG A 29 -3.45 17.41 10.12
C ARG A 29 -2.22 16.53 10.03
N HIS A 30 -1.15 17.06 9.44
CA HIS A 30 0.17 16.43 9.52
C HIS A 30 0.75 16.50 10.95
N VAL A 31 1.54 15.52 11.34
CA VAL A 31 2.04 15.39 12.72
C VAL A 31 3.53 15.64 12.88
N ASP A 32 4.31 15.60 11.82
CA ASP A 32 5.78 15.60 11.87
C ASP A 32 6.44 17.00 11.84
N GLY A 33 5.66 18.08 11.78
CA GLY A 33 6.19 19.44 11.77
C GLY A 33 7.03 19.84 10.55
N ASN A 34 6.99 19.05 9.45
CA ASN A 34 7.75 19.35 8.23
C ASN A 34 7.21 20.63 7.54
N PRO A 35 8.04 21.69 7.38
CA PRO A 35 7.57 22.97 6.85
C PRO A 35 7.12 22.90 5.37
N MET A 36 7.76 22.08 4.54
CA MET A 36 7.34 21.92 3.15
C MET A 36 5.97 21.25 3.03
N ARG A 37 5.65 20.35 3.97
CA ARG A 37 4.34 19.72 4.05
C ARG A 37 3.28 20.70 4.52
N ALA A 38 3.58 21.48 5.57
CA ALA A 38 2.70 22.56 6.02
C ALA A 38 2.40 23.52 4.87
N GLU A 39 3.42 23.97 4.14
CA GLU A 39 3.26 24.85 2.97
C GLU A 39 2.38 24.23 1.88
N PHE A 40 2.58 22.95 1.56
CA PHE A 40 1.72 22.26 0.60
C PHE A 40 0.26 22.22 1.07
N LEU A 41 0.02 21.88 2.32
CA LEU A 41 -1.34 21.77 2.87
C LEU A 41 -2.04 23.12 2.90
N ASP A 42 -1.36 24.17 3.32
CA ASP A 42 -1.95 25.51 3.48
C ASP A 42 -2.14 26.24 2.14
N ASN A 43 -1.20 26.10 1.19
CA ASN A 43 -1.19 26.90 -0.04
C ASN A 43 -1.71 26.13 -1.27
N VAL A 44 -1.64 24.80 -1.29
CA VAL A 44 -2.04 23.99 -2.46
C VAL A 44 -3.28 23.15 -2.14
N TYR A 45 -3.18 22.29 -1.14
CA TYR A 45 -4.25 21.34 -0.82
C TYR A 45 -5.51 22.03 -0.33
N ALA A 46 -5.40 23.09 0.48
CA ALA A 46 -6.54 23.89 0.92
C ALA A 46 -7.34 24.46 -0.27
N GLY A 47 -6.65 24.91 -1.33
CA GLY A 47 -7.29 25.37 -2.56
C GLY A 47 -7.98 24.24 -3.33
N LEU A 48 -7.31 23.11 -3.50
CA LEU A 48 -7.85 21.95 -4.21
C LEU A 48 -9.09 21.36 -3.55
N SER A 49 -9.10 21.32 -2.22
CA SER A 49 -10.14 20.66 -1.41
C SER A 49 -11.33 21.54 -1.05
N GLN A 50 -11.40 22.80 -1.54
CA GLN A 50 -12.50 23.73 -1.27
C GLN A 50 -13.88 23.20 -1.67
N ALA A 51 -13.97 22.40 -2.72
CA ALA A 51 -15.23 21.85 -3.21
C ALA A 51 -15.83 20.77 -2.30
N GLY A 52 -15.00 20.13 -1.50
CA GLY A 52 -15.41 19.10 -0.55
C GLY A 52 -14.22 18.37 0.07
N ARG A 53 -14.25 18.27 1.40
CA ARG A 53 -13.21 17.57 2.18
C ARG A 53 -13.84 16.85 3.37
N THR A 54 -13.36 15.64 3.63
CA THR A 54 -13.65 14.88 4.85
C THR A 54 -12.33 14.42 5.47
N VAL A 55 -12.16 14.70 6.75
CA VAL A 55 -11.13 14.03 7.55
C VAL A 55 -11.69 12.66 7.91
N ALA A 56 -10.99 11.61 7.51
CA ALA A 56 -11.44 10.23 7.71
C ALA A 56 -11.27 9.79 9.17
N GLU A 57 -12.25 9.07 9.69
CA GLU A 57 -12.18 8.41 10.98
C GLU A 57 -12.33 6.89 10.81
N ALA A 58 -11.72 6.09 11.69
CA ALA A 58 -11.86 4.64 11.65
C ALA A 58 -13.33 4.24 11.90
N GLY A 59 -13.89 3.47 10.99
CA GLY A 59 -15.32 3.11 10.97
C GLY A 59 -16.15 3.88 9.94
N ASP A 60 -15.65 4.97 9.39
CA ASP A 60 -16.33 5.72 8.33
C ASP A 60 -16.58 4.87 7.09
N THR A 61 -17.64 5.22 6.38
CA THR A 61 -17.95 4.63 5.06
C THR A 61 -17.88 5.68 3.98
N VAL A 62 -17.22 5.33 2.86
CA VAL A 62 -17.16 6.19 1.68
C VAL A 62 -18.23 5.74 0.67
N PRO A 63 -19.18 6.61 0.29
CA PRO A 63 -20.28 6.24 -0.60
C PRO A 63 -19.79 6.14 -2.06
N LEU A 64 -19.51 4.91 -2.51
CA LEU A 64 -19.13 4.61 -3.90
C LEU A 64 -20.15 3.68 -4.60
N GLY A 65 -21.41 4.04 -4.55
CA GLY A 65 -22.47 3.30 -5.22
C GLY A 65 -22.63 1.87 -4.68
N SER A 66 -22.27 0.88 -5.50
CA SER A 66 -22.39 -0.55 -5.12
C SER A 66 -21.11 -1.14 -4.52
N VAL A 67 -20.08 -0.33 -4.31
CA VAL A 67 -18.82 -0.71 -3.66
C VAL A 67 -18.87 -0.23 -2.22
N ASN A 68 -18.69 -1.13 -1.27
CA ASN A 68 -18.60 -0.79 0.15
C ASN A 68 -17.14 -0.47 0.48
N VAL A 69 -16.89 0.75 0.89
CA VAL A 69 -15.57 1.19 1.34
C VAL A 69 -15.67 1.59 2.79
N THR A 70 -14.92 0.93 3.65
CA THR A 70 -14.87 1.23 5.09
C THR A 70 -13.46 1.65 5.46
N VAL A 71 -13.33 2.77 6.15
CA VAL A 71 -12.06 3.21 6.74
C VAL A 71 -11.76 2.32 7.95
N VAL A 72 -10.62 1.63 7.91
CA VAL A 72 -10.23 0.69 8.98
C VAL A 72 -9.15 1.26 9.90
N THR A 73 -8.39 2.24 9.41
CA THR A 73 -7.43 3.03 10.20
C THR A 73 -7.44 4.48 9.73
N SER A 74 -7.26 5.42 10.63
CA SER A 74 -6.99 6.84 10.33
C SER A 74 -6.52 7.58 11.57
N GLY A 75 -5.62 8.55 11.42
CA GLY A 75 -5.20 9.40 12.52
C GLY A 75 -4.57 8.65 13.71
N GLY A 76 -3.98 7.48 13.44
CA GLY A 76 -3.41 6.60 14.46
C GLY A 76 -4.42 5.69 15.16
N GLU A 77 -5.71 5.83 14.86
CA GLU A 77 -6.79 5.00 15.42
C GLU A 77 -7.13 3.84 14.49
N SER A 78 -7.67 2.76 15.05
CA SER A 78 -8.08 1.55 14.35
C SER A 78 -9.55 1.22 14.56
N LEU A 79 -10.11 0.39 13.67
CA LEU A 79 -11.50 -0.05 13.70
C LEU A 79 -11.87 -0.67 15.06
N GLY A 80 -12.94 -0.18 15.68
CA GLY A 80 -13.40 -0.62 16.99
C GLY A 80 -14.24 -1.90 16.98
N SER A 81 -14.70 -2.37 15.80
CA SER A 81 -15.57 -3.54 15.67
C SER A 81 -15.25 -4.30 14.38
N PRO A 82 -15.34 -5.63 14.38
CA PRO A 82 -15.07 -6.43 13.19
C PRO A 82 -16.05 -6.14 12.03
N LEU A 83 -15.50 -6.18 10.82
CA LEU A 83 -16.26 -6.18 9.58
C LEU A 83 -16.95 -7.54 9.34
N PRO A 84 -17.94 -7.60 8.43
CA PRO A 84 -18.54 -8.87 8.02
C PRO A 84 -17.47 -9.85 7.48
N GLY A 85 -17.34 -10.99 8.12
CA GLY A 85 -16.31 -12.01 7.84
C GLY A 85 -15.05 -11.91 8.71
N GLY A 86 -14.92 -10.85 9.52
CA GLY A 86 -13.88 -10.71 10.54
C GLY A 86 -14.30 -11.22 11.91
N GLY A 87 -13.46 -10.99 12.92
CA GLY A 87 -13.71 -11.32 14.32
C GLY A 87 -13.12 -12.64 14.81
N ALA A 88 -12.41 -13.37 13.95
CA ALA A 88 -11.68 -14.58 14.37
C ALA A 88 -10.45 -14.21 15.20
N ALA A 89 -10.08 -15.06 16.18
CA ALA A 89 -8.84 -14.91 16.91
C ALA A 89 -7.64 -14.95 15.95
N ASN A 90 -6.68 -14.07 16.16
CA ASN A 90 -5.47 -14.02 15.35
C ASN A 90 -4.31 -14.73 16.07
N PRO A 91 -3.93 -15.95 15.65
CA PRO A 91 -2.89 -16.72 16.32
C PRO A 91 -1.50 -16.09 16.20
N HIS A 92 -1.28 -15.21 15.21
CA HIS A 92 0.01 -14.56 14.97
C HIS A 92 0.31 -13.42 15.95
N CYS A 93 -0.67 -13.01 16.76
CA CYS A 93 -0.45 -11.97 17.79
C CYS A 93 0.56 -12.40 18.85
N ALA A 94 0.61 -13.68 19.18
CA ALA A 94 1.49 -14.19 20.23
C ALA A 94 2.99 -14.11 19.90
N THR A 95 3.34 -14.04 18.61
CA THR A 95 4.73 -13.97 18.13
C THR A 95 5.18 -12.55 17.75
N PHE A 96 4.26 -11.59 17.82
CA PHE A 96 4.59 -10.21 17.50
C PHE A 96 5.52 -9.60 18.54
N GLN A 97 6.54 -8.92 18.06
CA GLN A 97 7.45 -8.15 18.91
C GLN A 97 7.25 -6.66 18.64
N ARG A 98 6.70 -5.97 19.64
CA ARG A 98 6.47 -4.54 19.58
C ARG A 98 7.81 -3.79 19.54
N GLY A 99 8.01 -2.99 18.50
CA GLY A 99 9.10 -2.03 18.39
C GLY A 99 8.76 -0.67 19.01
N PRO A 100 9.63 0.33 18.84
CA PRO A 100 9.29 1.72 19.16
C PRO A 100 8.05 2.16 18.39
N ASP A 101 7.23 3.02 19.00
CA ASP A 101 6.10 3.62 18.32
C ASP A 101 6.59 4.63 17.28
N ASP A 102 5.93 4.65 16.14
CA ASP A 102 6.15 5.67 15.11
C ASP A 102 5.25 6.88 15.39
N PRO A 103 5.81 8.05 15.74
CA PRO A 103 5.03 9.27 15.92
C PRO A 103 4.74 10.00 14.61
N GLY A 104 5.21 9.47 13.47
CA GLY A 104 5.19 10.13 12.17
C GLY A 104 3.92 9.86 11.36
N GLU A 105 3.98 10.32 10.13
CA GLU A 105 2.86 10.29 9.19
C GLU A 105 2.41 8.87 8.82
N ASN A 106 3.34 7.92 8.76
CA ASN A 106 2.99 6.53 8.41
C ASN A 106 1.98 5.94 9.39
N ALA A 107 2.15 6.18 10.70
CA ALA A 107 1.23 5.72 11.72
C ALA A 107 -0.16 6.36 11.63
N GLN A 108 -0.31 7.48 10.91
CA GLN A 108 -1.58 8.19 10.70
C GLN A 108 -2.34 7.68 9.46
N SER A 109 -1.82 6.70 8.74
CA SER A 109 -2.36 6.26 7.45
C SER A 109 -3.85 5.95 7.49
N VAL A 110 -4.59 6.55 6.56
CA VAL A 110 -5.96 6.14 6.23
C VAL A 110 -5.89 4.81 5.52
N GLY A 111 -6.34 3.77 6.18
CA GLY A 111 -6.50 2.44 5.62
C GLY A 111 -7.95 2.19 5.22
N VAL A 112 -8.17 1.54 4.09
CA VAL A 112 -9.52 1.24 3.60
C VAL A 112 -9.67 -0.23 3.25
N HIS A 113 -10.76 -0.83 3.72
CA HIS A 113 -11.28 -2.11 3.26
C HIS A 113 -12.33 -1.84 2.18
N ILE A 114 -12.20 -2.51 1.05
CA ILE A 114 -13.12 -2.37 -0.08
C ILE A 114 -13.77 -3.72 -0.35
N ALA A 115 -15.11 -3.76 -0.32
CA ALA A 115 -15.91 -4.94 -0.65
C ALA A 115 -16.83 -4.66 -1.85
N PHE A 116 -16.76 -5.55 -2.85
CA PHE A 116 -17.64 -5.53 -4.01
C PHE A 116 -18.30 -6.90 -4.18
N GLY A 117 -19.49 -7.05 -3.63
CA GLY A 117 -20.12 -8.36 -3.51
C GLY A 117 -19.29 -9.30 -2.62
N GLN A 118 -18.76 -10.36 -3.21
CA GLN A 118 -17.88 -11.31 -2.50
C GLN A 118 -16.38 -10.93 -2.59
N PHE A 119 -15.98 -10.07 -3.52
CA PHE A 119 -14.58 -9.61 -3.64
C PHE A 119 -14.20 -8.66 -2.50
N ARG A 120 -13.04 -8.88 -1.89
CA ARG A 120 -12.48 -8.09 -0.79
C ARG A 120 -11.03 -7.73 -1.03
N THR A 121 -10.72 -6.46 -0.81
CA THR A 121 -9.34 -5.94 -0.87
C THR A 121 -9.08 -4.93 0.24
N LEU A 122 -7.82 -4.79 0.61
CA LEU A 122 -7.36 -3.88 1.66
C LEU A 122 -6.18 -3.05 1.16
N HIS A 123 -6.18 -1.78 1.52
CA HIS A 123 -5.08 -0.85 1.33
C HIS A 123 -4.88 -0.05 2.62
N LEU A 124 -3.70 -0.12 3.23
CA LEU A 124 -3.41 0.51 4.53
C LEU A 124 -2.45 1.70 4.43
N GLY A 125 -2.18 2.20 3.22
CA GLY A 125 -1.12 3.20 3.07
C GLY A 125 0.22 2.67 3.55
N ASP A 126 0.90 3.45 4.38
CA ASP A 126 2.20 3.09 4.96
C ASP A 126 2.09 2.74 6.46
N LEU A 127 0.95 2.17 6.87
CA LEU A 127 0.68 1.81 8.27
C LEU A 127 1.82 0.98 8.85
N THR A 128 2.29 1.35 10.05
CA THR A 128 3.48 0.75 10.67
C THR A 128 3.17 -0.47 11.52
N LEU A 129 4.20 -1.29 11.80
CA LEU A 129 4.09 -2.60 12.48
C LEU A 129 3.26 -2.56 13.77
N ASN A 130 3.49 -1.57 14.66
CA ASN A 130 2.73 -1.45 15.91
C ASN A 130 1.25 -1.14 15.64
N LYS A 131 0.96 -0.34 14.62
CA LYS A 131 -0.41 -0.01 14.20
C LYS A 131 -1.11 -1.18 13.51
N GLU A 132 -0.37 -1.98 12.73
CA GLU A 132 -0.87 -3.25 12.22
C GLU A 132 -1.26 -4.20 13.37
N PHE A 133 -0.43 -4.29 14.41
CA PHE A 133 -0.74 -5.08 15.60
C PHE A 133 -1.99 -4.55 16.32
N GLU A 134 -2.12 -3.26 16.51
CA GLU A 134 -3.30 -2.63 17.14
C GLU A 134 -4.59 -2.91 16.34
N LEU A 135 -4.50 -2.90 15.00
CA LEU A 135 -5.62 -3.26 14.13
C LEU A 135 -5.99 -4.74 14.22
N MET A 136 -4.98 -5.64 14.25
CA MET A 136 -5.16 -7.07 13.99
C MET A 136 -5.21 -7.95 15.24
N CYS A 137 -5.00 -7.39 16.43
CA CYS A 137 -4.88 -8.16 17.67
C CYS A 137 -5.82 -7.70 18.78
N PRO A 138 -6.39 -8.61 19.56
CA PRO A 138 -6.20 -10.07 19.54
C PRO A 138 -7.03 -10.82 18.48
N VAL A 139 -7.87 -10.12 17.76
CA VAL A 139 -8.72 -10.69 16.70
C VAL A 139 -8.46 -10.00 15.37
N ASN A 140 -8.59 -10.73 14.28
CA ASN A 140 -8.56 -10.17 12.94
C ASN A 140 -9.92 -9.51 12.63
N PRO A 141 -10.07 -8.19 12.64
CA PRO A 141 -11.36 -7.54 12.39
C PRO A 141 -11.74 -7.48 10.91
N ILE A 142 -10.81 -7.79 10.01
CA ILE A 142 -10.96 -7.65 8.56
C ILE A 142 -11.50 -8.96 7.93
N GLY A 143 -11.01 -10.11 8.39
CA GLY A 143 -11.20 -11.41 7.73
C GLY A 143 -10.13 -11.68 6.68
N THR A 144 -10.39 -12.65 5.79
CA THR A 144 -9.51 -13.01 4.67
C THR A 144 -9.79 -12.16 3.44
N LEU A 145 -8.79 -12.02 2.57
CA LEU A 145 -8.85 -11.16 1.38
C LEU A 145 -8.65 -11.94 0.07
N ASP A 146 -9.25 -11.45 -0.98
CA ASP A 146 -8.94 -11.88 -2.34
C ASP A 146 -7.65 -11.20 -2.83
N LEU A 147 -7.52 -9.89 -2.58
CA LEU A 147 -6.36 -9.11 -2.96
C LEU A 147 -5.89 -8.24 -1.79
N HIS A 148 -4.59 -8.21 -1.56
CA HIS A 148 -3.95 -7.24 -0.65
C HIS A 148 -3.02 -6.32 -1.42
N ILE A 149 -3.23 -5.01 -1.31
CA ILE A 149 -2.26 -4.01 -1.74
C ILE A 149 -1.25 -3.87 -0.62
N VAL A 150 -0.04 -4.36 -0.87
CA VAL A 150 1.02 -4.46 0.15
C VAL A 150 1.35 -3.09 0.71
N SER A 151 1.32 -2.97 2.03
CA SER A 151 1.51 -1.71 2.74
C SER A 151 2.94 -1.20 2.58
N HIS A 152 3.11 0.13 2.66
CA HIS A 152 4.40 0.80 2.74
C HIS A 152 5.38 0.34 1.65
N HIS A 153 4.87 0.16 0.42
CA HIS A 153 5.65 -0.31 -0.74
C HIS A 153 6.36 -1.66 -0.52
N GLY A 154 6.06 -2.38 0.56
CA GLY A 154 6.77 -3.59 0.97
C GLY A 154 8.08 -3.31 1.72
N LEU A 155 8.13 -2.24 2.52
CA LEU A 155 9.21 -2.01 3.49
C LEU A 155 8.96 -2.77 4.79
N ASP A 156 10.03 -3.16 5.47
CA ASP A 156 10.04 -3.97 6.70
C ASP A 156 9.56 -3.24 7.96
N MET A 157 9.29 -1.94 7.85
CA MET A 157 8.60 -1.15 8.88
C MET A 157 7.09 -1.44 8.95
N SER A 158 6.60 -2.29 8.05
CA SER A 158 5.21 -2.72 7.88
C SER A 158 5.17 -4.17 7.40
N ASN A 159 3.96 -4.72 7.17
CA ASN A 159 3.77 -6.06 6.60
C ASN A 159 4.16 -7.19 7.54
N SER A 160 3.80 -7.06 8.81
CA SER A 160 4.03 -8.11 9.81
C SER A 160 3.31 -9.43 9.45
N ALA A 161 3.84 -10.55 9.92
CA ALA A 161 3.12 -11.82 9.84
C ALA A 161 1.75 -11.76 10.55
N THR A 162 1.64 -10.94 11.58
CA THR A 162 0.38 -10.68 12.29
C THR A 162 -0.70 -10.10 11.37
N LEU A 163 -0.31 -9.26 10.42
CA LEU A 163 -1.20 -8.72 9.38
C LEU A 163 -1.35 -9.72 8.23
N ILE A 164 -0.26 -10.00 7.53
CA ILE A 164 -0.27 -10.71 6.24
C ILE A 164 -0.83 -12.13 6.36
N HIS A 165 -0.37 -12.90 7.36
CA HIS A 165 -0.82 -14.28 7.51
C HIS A 165 -2.25 -14.38 8.04
N ALA A 166 -2.72 -13.39 8.81
CA ALA A 166 -4.12 -13.36 9.25
C ALA A 166 -5.10 -12.92 8.14
N LEU A 167 -4.66 -12.06 7.22
CA LEU A 167 -5.43 -11.67 6.04
C LEU A 167 -5.46 -12.77 4.99
N ALA A 168 -4.43 -13.62 4.93
CA ALA A 168 -4.29 -14.74 4.01
C ALA A 168 -4.75 -14.40 2.56
N PRO A 169 -4.19 -13.36 1.93
CA PRO A 169 -4.67 -12.92 0.61
C PRO A 169 -4.36 -13.96 -0.46
N ARG A 170 -5.27 -14.13 -1.43
CA ARG A 170 -5.03 -14.96 -2.62
C ARG A 170 -4.01 -14.32 -3.56
N VAL A 171 -4.07 -13.00 -3.69
CA VAL A 171 -3.10 -12.23 -4.50
C VAL A 171 -2.56 -11.06 -3.68
N ALA A 172 -1.24 -10.88 -3.70
CA ALA A 172 -0.58 -9.68 -3.18
C ALA A 172 -0.09 -8.81 -4.34
N LEU A 173 -0.37 -7.50 -4.26
CA LEU A 173 0.08 -6.53 -5.24
C LEU A 173 1.03 -5.54 -4.55
N LEU A 174 2.29 -5.56 -4.96
CA LEU A 174 3.35 -4.73 -4.42
C LEU A 174 3.49 -3.44 -5.23
N ASN A 175 3.08 -2.33 -4.63
CA ASN A 175 3.22 -0.99 -5.19
C ASN A 175 4.58 -0.38 -4.83
N ASN A 176 5.65 -1.04 -5.28
CA ASN A 176 7.03 -0.65 -4.98
C ASN A 176 7.64 0.24 -6.07
N GLY A 177 8.71 0.93 -5.71
CA GLY A 177 9.63 1.55 -6.66
C GLY A 177 10.86 0.67 -6.91
N THR A 178 11.71 1.04 -7.84
CA THR A 178 12.95 0.32 -8.15
C THR A 178 13.91 0.28 -6.95
N ARG A 179 13.94 1.34 -6.14
CA ARG A 179 14.78 1.49 -4.94
C ARG A 179 13.96 1.77 -3.68
N LYS A 180 12.68 1.40 -3.67
CA LYS A 180 11.79 1.58 -2.53
C LYS A 180 10.88 0.38 -2.42
N GLY A 181 10.97 -0.32 -1.31
CA GLY A 181 10.11 -1.45 -0.99
C GLY A 181 10.51 -2.79 -1.60
N GLY A 182 9.75 -3.80 -1.25
CA GLY A 182 10.05 -5.19 -1.59
C GLY A 182 11.30 -5.71 -0.87
N THR A 183 11.47 -5.39 0.43
CA THR A 183 12.61 -5.88 1.21
C THR A 183 12.54 -7.40 1.41
N PRO A 184 13.69 -8.09 1.61
CA PRO A 184 13.74 -9.54 1.76
C PRO A 184 12.82 -10.07 2.85
N GLU A 185 12.70 -9.37 3.97
CA GLU A 185 11.86 -9.73 5.11
C GLU A 185 10.37 -9.75 4.73
N VAL A 186 9.92 -8.70 4.04
CA VAL A 186 8.54 -8.58 3.58
C VAL A 186 8.23 -9.59 2.49
N MET A 187 9.15 -9.79 1.54
CA MET A 187 8.98 -10.80 0.49
C MET A 187 8.86 -12.20 1.09
N THR A 188 9.68 -12.51 2.11
CA THR A 188 9.59 -13.79 2.84
C THR A 188 8.23 -13.95 3.54
N THR A 189 7.76 -12.90 4.22
CA THR A 189 6.45 -12.91 4.88
C THR A 189 5.31 -13.13 3.88
N LEU A 190 5.36 -12.48 2.74
CA LEU A 190 4.37 -12.64 1.68
C LEU A 190 4.41 -14.05 1.08
N PHE A 191 5.58 -14.56 0.69
CA PHE A 191 5.72 -15.90 0.09
C PHE A 191 5.32 -17.04 1.04
N THR A 192 5.37 -16.81 2.34
CA THR A 192 4.93 -17.78 3.36
C THR A 192 3.49 -17.57 3.81
N SER A 193 2.78 -16.60 3.24
CA SER A 193 1.39 -16.33 3.57
C SER A 193 0.48 -17.51 3.17
N PRO A 194 -0.37 -18.00 4.08
CA PRO A 194 -1.29 -19.08 3.74
C PRO A 194 -2.29 -18.61 2.66
N GLY A 195 -2.52 -19.46 1.66
CA GLY A 195 -3.48 -19.16 0.60
C GLY A 195 -2.99 -18.25 -0.53
N LEU A 196 -1.74 -17.75 -0.46
CA LEU A 196 -1.19 -16.93 -1.55
C LEU A 196 -1.05 -17.76 -2.83
N GLU A 197 -1.75 -17.36 -3.88
CA GLU A 197 -1.68 -17.96 -5.20
C GLU A 197 -0.65 -17.28 -6.10
N ASP A 198 -0.60 -15.94 -6.05
CA ASP A 198 0.34 -15.13 -6.82
C ASP A 198 0.70 -13.83 -6.12
N MET A 199 1.86 -13.30 -6.50
CA MET A 199 2.27 -11.94 -6.16
C MET A 199 2.62 -11.17 -7.43
N ARG A 200 2.26 -9.89 -7.46
CA ARG A 200 2.54 -8.95 -8.56
C ARG A 200 3.37 -7.80 -8.04
N GLN A 201 4.35 -7.35 -8.82
CA GLN A 201 5.19 -6.20 -8.50
C GLN A 201 5.04 -5.10 -9.54
N LEU A 202 4.90 -3.86 -9.09
CA LEU A 202 4.87 -2.72 -10.00
C LEU A 202 6.25 -2.47 -10.62
N HIS A 203 7.32 -2.61 -9.83
CA HIS A 203 8.70 -2.52 -10.29
C HIS A 203 9.54 -3.70 -9.81
N PHE A 204 10.58 -4.04 -10.57
CA PHE A 204 11.66 -4.87 -10.04
C PHE A 204 12.33 -4.12 -8.88
N SER A 205 12.46 -4.76 -7.72
CA SER A 205 13.11 -4.16 -6.56
C SER A 205 14.61 -4.47 -6.55
N GLN A 206 15.43 -3.43 -6.57
CA GLN A 206 16.88 -3.57 -6.39
C GLN A 206 17.28 -3.83 -4.93
N LEU A 207 16.38 -3.56 -3.97
CA LEU A 207 16.62 -3.83 -2.56
C LEU A 207 16.66 -5.32 -2.26
N SER A 208 15.84 -6.10 -2.96
CA SER A 208 15.73 -7.56 -2.77
C SER A 208 16.56 -8.36 -3.77
N GLY A 209 16.89 -7.76 -4.92
CA GLY A 209 17.58 -8.46 -5.99
C GLY A 209 16.75 -9.60 -6.59
N GLN A 210 17.43 -10.57 -7.18
CA GLN A 210 16.81 -11.72 -7.84
C GLN A 210 16.25 -12.77 -6.87
N ASP A 211 16.79 -12.84 -5.66
CA ASP A 211 16.49 -13.91 -4.70
C ASP A 211 15.11 -13.72 -4.04
N TYR A 212 14.64 -12.48 -3.99
CA TYR A 212 13.38 -12.11 -3.32
C TYR A 212 12.42 -11.38 -4.26
N THR A 213 12.36 -11.79 -5.52
CA THR A 213 11.47 -11.20 -6.51
C THR A 213 10.55 -12.25 -7.11
N VAL A 214 9.47 -11.80 -7.74
CA VAL A 214 8.60 -12.68 -8.53
C VAL A 214 9.18 -12.88 -9.94
N PRO A 215 8.75 -13.92 -10.67
CA PRO A 215 9.09 -14.07 -12.09
C PRO A 215 8.76 -12.81 -12.89
N GLY A 216 9.60 -12.45 -13.85
CA GLY A 216 9.48 -11.22 -14.62
C GLY A 216 8.13 -11.03 -15.34
N VAL A 217 7.38 -12.09 -15.61
CA VAL A 217 6.02 -12.02 -16.18
C VAL A 217 5.03 -11.31 -15.25
N PHE A 218 5.30 -11.32 -13.95
CA PHE A 218 4.48 -10.69 -12.90
C PHE A 218 4.91 -9.28 -12.54
N ILE A 219 5.98 -8.75 -13.14
CA ILE A 219 6.52 -7.41 -12.89
C ILE A 219 6.10 -6.48 -14.02
N ALA A 220 5.50 -5.34 -13.69
CA ALA A 220 5.07 -4.38 -14.70
C ALA A 220 6.25 -3.60 -15.28
N ASN A 221 7.16 -3.10 -14.45
CA ASN A 221 8.31 -2.33 -14.89
C ASN A 221 9.60 -3.05 -14.49
N LEU A 222 10.29 -3.60 -15.46
CA LEU A 222 11.62 -4.18 -15.29
C LEU A 222 12.66 -3.06 -15.24
N ILE A 223 13.90 -3.42 -14.91
CA ILE A 223 15.03 -2.50 -15.03
C ILE A 223 15.15 -2.12 -16.51
N ASP A 224 15.18 -0.82 -16.80
CA ASP A 224 15.38 -0.33 -18.17
C ASP A 224 16.69 -0.85 -18.73
N GLU A 225 16.75 -1.10 -20.05
CA GLU A 225 17.95 -1.56 -20.76
C GLU A 225 19.16 -0.61 -20.58
N GLN A 226 18.91 0.63 -20.20
CA GLN A 226 19.93 1.64 -19.87
C GLN A 226 20.63 1.37 -18.53
N ALA A 227 20.24 0.36 -17.78
CA ALA A 227 20.88 -0.01 -16.52
C ALA A 227 21.71 -1.31 -16.57
N PRO A 228 22.38 -1.68 -17.69
CA PRO A 228 23.27 -2.84 -17.70
C PRO A 228 24.45 -2.70 -16.72
N THR A 229 24.68 -1.49 -16.22
CA THR A 229 25.70 -1.16 -15.22
C THR A 229 25.15 -1.09 -13.79
N MET A 230 23.85 -1.24 -13.59
CA MET A 230 23.30 -1.25 -12.23
C MET A 230 23.66 -2.57 -11.55
N PRO A 231 24.27 -2.53 -10.36
CA PRO A 231 24.57 -3.76 -9.63
C PRO A 231 23.27 -4.48 -9.32
N LEU A 232 23.21 -5.77 -9.62
CA LEU A 232 22.11 -6.66 -9.26
C LEU A 232 22.11 -7.02 -7.77
N ALA A 233 23.18 -6.64 -7.06
CA ALA A 233 23.29 -6.83 -5.61
C ALA A 233 22.50 -5.75 -4.85
N PRO A 234 22.01 -6.05 -3.64
CA PRO A 234 21.46 -5.04 -2.75
C PRO A 234 22.45 -3.89 -2.61
N MET A 235 22.02 -2.69 -2.94
CA MET A 235 22.85 -1.52 -2.72
C MET A 235 22.82 -1.18 -1.22
N PRO A 236 23.98 -0.87 -0.61
CA PRO A 236 23.96 -0.29 0.73
C PRO A 236 23.08 0.95 0.73
N PRO A 237 22.43 1.27 1.88
CA PRO A 237 21.64 2.48 1.97
C PRO A 237 22.50 3.66 1.51
N PRO A 238 21.98 4.49 0.60
CA PRO A 238 22.76 5.54 -0.01
C PRO A 238 23.21 6.55 1.05
N ASP A 239 24.46 6.90 1.02
CA ASP A 239 24.90 8.14 1.64
C ASP A 239 24.29 9.29 0.82
N ARG A 240 23.28 9.95 1.38
CA ARG A 240 22.52 11.01 0.68
C ARG A 240 23.39 12.13 0.12
N ALA A 241 24.62 12.29 0.63
CA ALA A 241 25.57 13.29 0.17
C ALA A 241 26.27 12.90 -1.15
N THR A 242 26.31 11.62 -1.51
CA THR A 242 27.04 11.10 -2.67
C THR A 242 26.15 10.36 -3.69
N GLU A 243 24.82 10.40 -3.51
CA GLU A 243 23.89 9.76 -4.43
C GLU A 243 24.01 10.34 -5.85
N PRO A 244 24.26 9.50 -6.86
CA PRO A 244 24.07 9.95 -8.23
C PRO A 244 22.61 10.40 -8.43
N PRO A 245 22.37 11.37 -9.32
CA PRO A 245 21.01 11.83 -9.61
C PRO A 245 20.13 10.62 -9.94
N ARG A 246 18.92 10.61 -9.41
CA ARG A 246 17.97 9.52 -9.64
C ARG A 246 17.79 9.33 -11.14
N PRO A 247 17.88 8.09 -11.66
CA PRO A 247 17.61 7.86 -13.06
C PRO A 247 16.19 8.33 -13.37
N VAL A 248 16.08 9.23 -14.36
CA VAL A 248 14.78 9.68 -14.85
C VAL A 248 14.19 8.52 -15.66
N HIS A 249 13.04 8.02 -15.26
CA HIS A 249 12.30 7.05 -16.07
C HIS A 249 11.77 7.76 -17.31
N ASN A 250 12.40 7.54 -18.47
CA ASN A 250 11.99 8.07 -19.76
C ASN A 250 11.19 7.07 -20.59
N GLY A 251 10.93 5.90 -20.04
CA GLY A 251 10.21 4.82 -20.71
C GLY A 251 8.70 4.88 -20.49
N HIS A 252 8.03 3.89 -21.05
CA HIS A 252 6.60 3.70 -20.88
C HIS A 252 6.29 3.24 -19.44
N ALA A 253 5.41 3.95 -18.72
CA ALA A 253 4.97 3.55 -17.40
C ALA A 253 3.91 2.43 -17.52
N TYR A 254 4.34 1.21 -17.29
CA TYR A 254 3.43 0.06 -17.28
C TYR A 254 2.68 -0.04 -15.94
N TRP A 255 1.46 -0.53 -16.02
CA TRP A 255 0.54 -0.66 -14.89
C TRP A 255 0.06 -2.11 -14.71
N ILE A 256 -0.44 -2.40 -13.53
CA ILE A 256 -1.17 -3.63 -13.21
C ILE A 256 -2.63 -3.25 -12.98
N LYS A 257 -3.53 -3.91 -13.71
CA LYS A 257 -4.97 -3.71 -13.60
C LYS A 257 -5.64 -4.88 -12.90
N VAL A 258 -6.52 -4.57 -11.97
CA VAL A 258 -7.40 -5.55 -11.32
C VAL A 258 -8.84 -5.26 -11.75
N ASP A 259 -9.48 -6.25 -12.34
CA ASP A 259 -10.92 -6.22 -12.69
C ASP A 259 -11.67 -7.19 -11.78
N ALA A 260 -12.43 -6.67 -10.81
CA ALA A 260 -13.19 -7.47 -9.87
C ALA A 260 -14.67 -7.60 -10.25
N ARG A 261 -15.28 -8.73 -9.89
CA ARG A 261 -16.70 -9.00 -10.07
C ARG A 261 -17.40 -9.25 -8.74
N ARG A 262 -18.72 -9.11 -8.74
CA ARG A 262 -19.55 -9.28 -7.53
C ARG A 262 -19.55 -10.69 -6.97
N ASP A 263 -19.28 -11.70 -7.78
CA ASP A 263 -19.20 -13.10 -7.38
C ASP A 263 -17.87 -13.47 -6.70
N GLY A 264 -16.97 -12.49 -6.52
CA GLY A 264 -15.65 -12.68 -5.93
C GLY A 264 -14.57 -13.02 -6.93
N SER A 265 -14.91 -13.37 -8.17
CA SER A 265 -13.91 -13.60 -9.21
C SER A 265 -13.25 -12.29 -9.64
N PHE A 266 -11.97 -12.33 -9.96
CA PHE A 266 -11.24 -11.18 -10.46
C PHE A 266 -10.12 -11.57 -11.42
N THR A 267 -9.66 -10.61 -12.21
CA THR A 267 -8.52 -10.78 -13.09
C THR A 267 -7.45 -9.77 -12.80
N VAL A 268 -6.19 -10.17 -12.94
CA VAL A 268 -5.02 -9.28 -12.82
C VAL A 268 -4.26 -9.28 -14.13
N THR A 269 -4.11 -8.11 -14.72
CA THR A 269 -3.46 -7.90 -16.02
C THR A 269 -2.20 -7.06 -15.88
N ASN A 270 -1.09 -7.51 -16.45
CA ASN A 270 0.15 -6.75 -16.57
C ASN A 270 0.20 -6.07 -17.96
N SER A 271 0.18 -4.75 -18.00
CA SER A 271 0.13 -4.01 -19.28
C SER A 271 1.41 -4.12 -20.12
N ARG A 272 2.55 -4.44 -19.50
CA ARG A 272 3.82 -4.56 -20.22
C ARG A 272 3.83 -5.73 -21.20
N ASN A 273 3.27 -6.86 -20.82
CA ASN A 273 3.32 -8.10 -21.60
C ASN A 273 1.96 -8.69 -21.91
N GLY A 274 0.87 -8.04 -21.50
CA GLY A 274 -0.49 -8.51 -21.71
C GLY A 274 -0.90 -9.73 -20.87
N PHE A 275 -0.01 -10.23 -20.00
CA PHE A 275 -0.31 -11.40 -19.18
C PHE A 275 -1.48 -11.12 -18.24
N THR A 276 -2.51 -11.95 -18.36
CA THR A 276 -3.73 -11.88 -17.55
C THR A 276 -3.99 -13.24 -16.89
N LYS A 277 -4.30 -13.23 -15.60
CA LYS A 277 -4.74 -14.42 -14.86
C LYS A 277 -6.03 -14.13 -14.10
N SER A 278 -6.93 -15.11 -14.08
CA SER A 278 -8.19 -15.08 -13.33
C SER A 278 -8.05 -15.89 -12.03
N TYR A 279 -8.75 -15.44 -11.01
CA TYR A 279 -8.76 -16.01 -9.67
C TYR A 279 -10.19 -16.24 -9.19
#